data_7b603b14add3739b8da502fd9db912db
#
_entry.id   7b603b14add3739b8da502fd9db912db
#
_cell.length_a   1.000
_cell.length_b   1.000
_cell.length_c   1.000
_cell.angle_alpha   90.00
_cell.angle_beta   90.00
_cell.angle_gamma   90.00
#
_symmetry.space_group_name_H-M   'P 1'
#
loop_
_entity.id
_entity.type
_entity.pdbx_description
1 polymer ?
#
loop_
_entity_poly.entity_id
_entity_poly.type
_entity_poly.pdbx_seq_one_letter_code
_entity_poly.pdbx_strand_id
1 'polypeptide(L)'
;MKKISTIFIMIAFAIFTGCTTVDETQRGVVLEFGKYSETFEPGLHFYNVFTKDVIEIPVKTQLETMRLESGSKDLQTVKVEVNVNYHVNPAAVGKLYSTYGRDYIATILQPKIKETITGVTPQYVPEEMLQKREEIRARMESALTAKLDSANANIIVDGFTITSFSFSQAFDSAIEAKQVAEQESLKEKNILKKIEYQNQQKVAKARADSTEMAIKMATLKSQSGKEYLMLKWIEKWNGQLPNMITGDSKIIPMVNGI
;
A
#
# COMPACT_ATOMS: atom_id res chain seq x y z
N MET A 1 32.70 41.95 -62.27
CA MET A 1 32.23 42.58 -61.04
C MET A 1 30.85 42.08 -60.59
N LYS A 2 29.85 41.95 -61.50
CA LYS A 2 28.50 41.43 -61.15
C LYS A 2 28.49 40.02 -60.51
N LYS A 3 29.31 39.09 -61.05
CA LYS A 3 29.40 37.69 -60.50
C LYS A 3 30.01 37.60 -59.09
N ILE A 4 30.97 38.51 -58.79
CA ILE A 4 31.61 38.54 -57.45
C ILE A 4 30.62 39.11 -56.43
N SER A 5 29.83 40.14 -56.80
CA SER A 5 28.76 40.72 -56.00
C SER A 5 27.67 39.72 -55.69
N THR A 6 27.26 38.89 -56.67
CA THR A 6 26.25 37.84 -56.44
C THR A 6 26.74 36.72 -55.50
N ILE A 7 28.03 36.33 -55.60
CA ILE A 7 28.62 35.33 -54.66
C ILE A 7 28.73 35.91 -53.27
N PHE A 8 29.07 37.18 -53.10
CA PHE A 8 29.12 37.81 -51.79
C PHE A 8 27.77 37.96 -51.12
N ILE A 9 26.71 38.25 -51.88
CA ILE A 9 25.32 38.29 -51.39
C ILE A 9 24.85 36.87 -51.03
N MET A 10 25.22 35.81 -51.76
CA MET A 10 24.90 34.45 -51.47
C MET A 10 25.56 33.93 -50.18
N ILE A 11 26.83 34.31 -49.99
CA ILE A 11 27.60 33.98 -48.75
C ILE A 11 27.05 34.76 -47.57
N ALA A 12 26.71 36.02 -47.75
CA ALA A 12 26.07 36.81 -46.67
C ALA A 12 24.71 36.21 -46.29
N PHE A 13 23.90 35.78 -47.24
CA PHE A 13 22.62 35.10 -46.95
C PHE A 13 22.78 33.77 -46.24
N ALA A 14 23.81 32.98 -46.56
CA ALA A 14 24.12 31.73 -45.91
C ALA A 14 24.58 31.90 -44.45
N ILE A 15 25.20 33.02 -44.10
CA ILE A 15 25.65 33.32 -42.72
C ILE A 15 24.47 33.69 -41.81
N PHE A 16 23.33 34.16 -42.35
CA PHE A 16 22.14 34.54 -41.63
C PHE A 16 21.18 33.37 -41.32
N THR A 17 21.37 32.22 -41.91
CA THR A 17 20.51 31.04 -41.69
C THR A 17 21.14 30.07 -40.68
N GLY A 18 20.50 29.92 -39.53
CA GLY A 18 20.76 28.84 -38.58
C GLY A 18 19.94 27.61 -38.94
N CYS A 19 20.43 26.49 -38.50
CA CYS A 19 19.76 25.18 -38.64
C CYS A 19 19.72 24.53 -37.26
N THR A 20 18.54 24.07 -36.84
CA THR A 20 18.37 23.25 -35.64
C THR A 20 17.55 22.02 -35.96
N THR A 21 17.84 20.93 -35.28
CA THR A 21 17.05 19.70 -35.36
C THR A 21 16.33 19.52 -34.05
N VAL A 22 15.01 19.51 -34.08
CA VAL A 22 14.13 19.24 -32.92
C VAL A 22 13.87 17.75 -32.84
N ASP A 23 14.18 17.14 -31.72
CA ASP A 23 13.94 15.72 -31.44
C ASP A 23 12.42 15.43 -31.35
N GLU A 24 11.98 14.20 -31.65
CA GLU A 24 10.61 13.75 -31.53
C GLU A 24 10.06 13.91 -30.09
N THR A 25 10.92 13.77 -29.11
CA THR A 25 10.59 13.89 -27.67
C THR A 25 10.54 15.33 -27.17
N GLN A 26 10.77 16.32 -28.05
CA GLN A 26 10.90 17.74 -27.70
C GLN A 26 10.04 18.59 -28.64
N ARG A 27 9.86 19.86 -28.26
CA ARG A 27 9.33 20.92 -29.11
C ARG A 27 10.22 22.13 -29.00
N GLY A 28 10.50 22.75 -30.14
CA GLY A 28 11.31 23.97 -30.20
C GLY A 28 10.42 25.21 -30.03
N VAL A 29 10.54 25.89 -28.92
CA VAL A 29 9.90 27.19 -28.71
C VAL A 29 10.75 28.26 -29.35
N VAL A 30 10.20 28.93 -30.35
CA VAL A 30 10.88 29.99 -31.09
C VAL A 30 10.56 31.35 -30.48
N LEU A 31 11.60 32.03 -30.07
CA LEU A 31 11.52 33.42 -29.58
C LEU A 31 12.06 34.38 -30.64
N GLU A 32 11.26 35.30 -31.06
CA GLU A 32 11.69 36.41 -31.93
C GLU A 32 11.87 37.68 -31.09
N PHE A 33 13.11 38.14 -31.01
CA PHE A 33 13.52 39.25 -30.12
C PHE A 33 13.03 39.08 -28.68
N GLY A 34 13.10 37.80 -28.17
CA GLY A 34 12.68 37.46 -26.81
C GLY A 34 11.19 37.26 -26.60
N LYS A 35 10.36 37.42 -27.64
CA LYS A 35 8.91 37.18 -27.60
C LYS A 35 8.58 35.86 -28.28
N TYR A 36 7.71 35.02 -27.66
CA TYR A 36 7.20 33.81 -28.28
C TYR A 36 6.55 34.13 -29.66
N SER A 37 6.99 33.46 -30.67
CA SER A 37 6.51 33.57 -32.06
C SER A 37 5.78 32.29 -32.50
N GLU A 38 6.47 31.18 -32.51
CA GLU A 38 5.95 29.90 -33.02
C GLU A 38 6.57 28.71 -32.27
N THR A 39 6.05 27.52 -32.51
CA THR A 39 6.61 26.27 -31.97
C THR A 39 7.03 25.37 -33.14
N PHE A 40 8.28 24.92 -33.14
CA PHE A 40 8.79 23.96 -34.10
C PHE A 40 8.40 22.55 -33.70
N GLU A 41 7.81 21.85 -34.67
CA GLU A 41 7.57 20.41 -34.62
C GLU A 41 8.90 19.63 -34.73
N PRO A 42 8.93 18.30 -34.44
CA PRO A 42 10.11 17.50 -34.66
C PRO A 42 10.59 17.56 -36.12
N GLY A 43 11.89 17.66 -36.30
CA GLY A 43 12.51 17.73 -37.61
C GLY A 43 13.56 18.80 -37.75
N LEU A 44 13.98 19.03 -38.99
CA LEU A 44 15.00 20.01 -39.35
C LEU A 44 14.33 21.36 -39.67
N HIS A 45 14.75 22.40 -38.93
CA HIS A 45 14.23 23.76 -39.10
C HIS A 45 15.34 24.75 -39.40
N PHE A 46 15.07 25.65 -40.33
CA PHE A 46 15.94 26.77 -40.66
C PHE A 46 15.36 28.05 -40.08
N TYR A 47 16.18 28.83 -39.43
CA TYR A 47 15.76 30.10 -38.81
C TYR A 47 16.86 31.16 -38.87
N ASN A 48 16.52 32.39 -38.64
CA ASN A 48 17.49 33.49 -38.59
C ASN A 48 18.08 33.59 -37.16
N VAL A 49 19.37 33.30 -37.01
CA VAL A 49 20.07 33.26 -35.73
C VAL A 49 20.15 34.62 -35.05
N PHE A 50 20.07 35.73 -35.82
CA PHE A 50 20.16 37.09 -35.25
C PHE A 50 18.86 37.59 -34.66
N THR A 51 17.74 37.04 -35.07
CA THR A 51 16.39 37.48 -34.65
C THR A 51 15.63 36.47 -33.84
N LYS A 52 15.99 35.17 -34.00
CA LYS A 52 15.25 34.07 -33.38
C LYS A 52 16.17 33.23 -32.52
N ASP A 53 15.70 32.89 -31.32
CA ASP A 53 16.26 31.88 -30.44
C ASP A 53 15.31 30.66 -30.39
N VAL A 54 15.85 29.47 -30.32
CA VAL A 54 15.08 28.22 -30.21
C VAL A 54 15.40 27.55 -28.90
N ILE A 55 14.36 27.37 -28.07
CA ILE A 55 14.47 26.70 -26.76
C ILE A 55 13.74 25.37 -26.86
N GLU A 56 14.44 24.29 -26.64
CA GLU A 56 13.86 22.96 -26.65
C GLU A 56 13.23 22.61 -25.27
N ILE A 57 11.97 22.24 -25.33
CA ILE A 57 11.21 21.80 -24.13
C ILE A 57 10.81 20.36 -24.33
N PRO A 58 11.17 19.45 -23.40
CA PRO A 58 10.79 18.05 -23.49
C PRO A 58 9.29 17.86 -23.27
N VAL A 59 8.67 17.12 -24.18
CA VAL A 59 7.23 16.76 -24.14
C VAL A 59 6.99 15.29 -23.81
N LYS A 60 8.07 14.51 -23.65
CA LYS A 60 8.00 13.15 -23.14
C LYS A 60 7.64 13.15 -21.64
N THR A 61 7.12 12.01 -21.17
CA THR A 61 6.88 11.83 -19.73
C THR A 61 8.18 11.96 -18.93
N GLN A 62 8.14 12.78 -17.91
CA GLN A 62 9.22 13.08 -16.98
C GLN A 62 8.79 12.71 -15.57
N LEU A 63 9.76 12.51 -14.70
CA LEU A 63 9.57 12.22 -13.29
C LEU A 63 10.02 13.42 -12.45
N GLU A 64 9.13 13.91 -11.60
CA GLU A 64 9.48 14.88 -10.57
C GLU A 64 9.32 14.23 -9.19
N THR A 65 10.39 14.25 -8.41
CA THR A 65 10.41 13.71 -7.04
C THR A 65 10.41 14.86 -6.05
N MET A 66 9.44 14.89 -5.15
CA MET A 66 9.37 15.92 -4.12
C MET A 66 9.34 15.31 -2.72
N ARG A 67 10.17 15.87 -1.84
CA ARG A 67 10.22 15.58 -0.42
C ARG A 67 9.88 16.83 0.36
N LEU A 68 8.89 16.73 1.23
CA LEU A 68 8.51 17.87 2.07
C LEU A 68 7.94 17.41 3.41
N GLU A 69 7.93 18.32 4.37
CA GLU A 69 7.28 18.13 5.64
C GLU A 69 5.89 18.76 5.62
N SER A 70 4.90 18.05 6.14
CA SER A 70 3.52 18.50 6.28
C SER A 70 2.98 18.13 7.65
N GLY A 71 1.91 18.77 8.10
CA GLY A 71 1.18 18.35 9.30
C GLY A 71 0.15 17.27 9.00
N SER A 72 -0.10 16.41 9.98
CA SER A 72 -1.27 15.54 10.01
C SER A 72 -2.43 16.21 10.72
N LYS A 73 -3.60 15.55 10.77
CA LYS A 73 -4.80 16.04 11.45
C LYS A 73 -4.59 16.25 12.96
N ASP A 74 -3.76 15.44 13.59
CA ASP A 74 -3.38 15.51 15.02
C ASP A 74 -2.09 16.30 15.25
N LEU A 75 -1.76 17.21 14.32
CA LEU A 75 -0.62 18.14 14.42
C LEU A 75 0.75 17.45 14.51
N GLN A 76 0.85 16.19 14.08
CA GLN A 76 2.13 15.50 13.95
C GLN A 76 2.83 15.92 12.66
N THR A 77 4.14 16.10 12.72
CA THR A 77 4.95 16.33 11.53
C THR A 77 5.14 15.03 10.75
N VAL A 78 4.76 15.05 9.49
CA VAL A 78 4.89 13.94 8.55
C VAL A 78 5.81 14.34 7.41
N LYS A 79 6.85 13.57 7.16
CA LYS A 79 7.68 13.70 5.96
C LYS A 79 7.04 12.88 4.85
N VAL A 80 6.72 13.55 3.77
CA VAL A 80 6.04 12.96 2.61
C VAL A 80 6.99 12.99 1.43
N GLU A 81 7.21 11.84 0.82
CA GLU A 81 7.92 11.73 -0.45
C GLU A 81 6.97 11.27 -1.53
N VAL A 82 6.90 12.03 -2.61
CA VAL A 82 6.05 11.73 -3.76
C VAL A 82 6.84 11.76 -5.05
N ASN A 83 6.40 10.93 -5.98
CA ASN A 83 6.85 10.90 -7.36
C ASN A 83 5.68 11.22 -8.27
N VAL A 84 5.86 12.22 -9.12
CA VAL A 84 4.87 12.68 -10.09
C VAL A 84 5.41 12.46 -11.49
N ASN A 85 4.77 11.57 -12.25
CA ASN A 85 4.99 11.43 -13.68
C ASN A 85 4.10 12.41 -14.41
N TYR A 86 4.70 13.22 -15.26
CA TYR A 86 4.01 14.26 -16.00
C TYR A 86 4.61 14.45 -17.38
N HIS A 87 3.84 15.02 -18.28
CA HIS A 87 4.34 15.52 -19.54
C HIS A 87 3.69 16.87 -19.88
N VAL A 88 4.36 17.64 -20.72
CA VAL A 88 3.83 18.89 -21.24
C VAL A 88 3.02 18.62 -22.48
N ASN A 89 1.82 19.22 -22.61
CA ASN A 89 0.99 19.10 -23.80
C ASN A 89 1.73 19.67 -25.02
N PRO A 90 2.09 18.85 -26.02
CA PRO A 90 2.87 19.29 -27.18
C PRO A 90 2.27 20.46 -27.94
N ALA A 91 0.94 20.53 -28.01
CA ALA A 91 0.23 21.62 -28.71
C ALA A 91 0.24 22.96 -27.93
N ALA A 92 0.57 22.93 -26.65
CA ALA A 92 0.48 24.11 -25.80
C ALA A 92 1.82 24.54 -25.17
N VAL A 93 2.94 23.96 -25.63
CA VAL A 93 4.30 24.25 -25.12
C VAL A 93 4.62 25.73 -25.20
N GLY A 94 4.29 26.41 -26.30
CA GLY A 94 4.53 27.84 -26.46
C GLY A 94 3.76 28.69 -25.47
N LYS A 95 2.52 28.30 -25.13
CA LYS A 95 1.70 28.96 -24.11
C LYS A 95 2.27 28.73 -22.70
N LEU A 96 2.70 27.52 -22.40
CA LEU A 96 3.38 27.21 -21.15
C LEU A 96 4.61 28.10 -20.98
N TYR A 97 5.47 28.15 -22.02
CA TYR A 97 6.68 28.96 -21.99
C TYR A 97 6.39 30.45 -21.83
N SER A 98 5.42 31.01 -22.57
CA SER A 98 5.07 32.42 -22.50
C SER A 98 4.53 32.83 -21.12
N THR A 99 3.94 31.92 -20.38
CA THR A 99 3.35 32.18 -19.07
C THR A 99 4.34 31.92 -17.92
N TYR A 100 5.08 30.81 -17.96
CA TYR A 100 5.91 30.34 -16.83
C TYR A 100 7.42 30.36 -17.15
N GLY A 101 7.80 30.57 -18.39
CA GLY A 101 9.20 30.60 -18.81
C GLY A 101 9.81 29.19 -18.92
N ARG A 102 11.15 29.18 -18.97
CA ARG A 102 11.92 27.94 -19.10
C ARG A 102 11.83 27.07 -17.85
N ASP A 103 11.77 27.69 -16.68
CA ASP A 103 11.79 26.99 -15.38
C ASP A 103 10.38 26.71 -14.86
N TYR A 104 9.47 26.31 -15.75
CA TYR A 104 8.06 26.00 -15.43
C TYR A 104 7.91 24.95 -14.32
N ILE A 105 8.88 24.03 -14.19
CA ILE A 105 8.89 23.02 -13.13
C ILE A 105 8.95 23.70 -11.77
N ALA A 106 9.96 24.56 -11.55
CA ALA A 106 10.14 25.26 -10.28
C ALA A 106 9.09 26.35 -10.07
N THR A 107 8.58 26.94 -11.16
CA THR A 107 7.64 28.07 -11.09
C THR A 107 6.21 27.66 -10.83
N ILE A 108 5.74 26.55 -11.40
CA ILE A 108 4.34 26.13 -11.27
C ILE A 108 4.16 24.70 -10.77
N LEU A 109 4.91 23.72 -11.30
CA LEU A 109 4.68 22.30 -10.97
C LEU A 109 5.00 22.00 -9.50
N GLN A 110 6.22 22.30 -9.05
CA GLN A 110 6.65 22.06 -7.67
C GLN A 110 5.77 22.81 -6.63
N PRO A 111 5.43 24.10 -6.79
CA PRO A 111 4.50 24.77 -5.88
C PRO A 111 3.12 24.11 -5.84
N LYS A 112 2.58 23.65 -6.98
CA LYS A 112 1.28 22.98 -7.02
C LYS A 112 1.31 21.60 -6.37
N ILE A 113 2.40 20.84 -6.52
CA ILE A 113 2.60 19.57 -5.79
C ILE A 113 2.64 19.86 -4.28
N LYS A 114 3.44 20.84 -3.84
CA LYS A 114 3.54 21.23 -2.44
C LYS A 114 2.18 21.63 -1.87
N GLU A 115 1.46 22.52 -2.56
CA GLU A 115 0.13 22.99 -2.16
C GLU A 115 -0.87 21.82 -2.07
N THR A 116 -0.76 20.83 -2.94
CA THR A 116 -1.61 19.66 -2.93
C THR A 116 -1.33 18.79 -1.71
N ILE A 117 -0.07 18.49 -1.45
CA ILE A 117 0.31 17.66 -0.31
C ILE A 117 -0.08 18.35 1.01
N THR A 118 0.28 19.63 1.18
CA THR A 118 -0.05 20.38 2.41
C THR A 118 -1.55 20.63 2.58
N GLY A 119 -2.35 20.52 1.54
CA GLY A 119 -3.81 20.64 1.61
C GLY A 119 -4.53 19.33 1.90
N VAL A 120 -3.96 18.20 1.50
CA VAL A 120 -4.59 16.86 1.67
C VAL A 120 -4.14 16.19 2.97
N THR A 121 -2.83 16.24 3.28
CA THR A 121 -2.25 15.54 4.44
C THR A 121 -2.92 15.89 5.77
N PRO A 122 -3.29 17.17 6.09
CA PRO A 122 -3.92 17.51 7.37
C PRO A 122 -5.36 17.00 7.54
N GLN A 123 -5.92 16.34 6.54
CA GLN A 123 -7.27 15.77 6.64
C GLN A 123 -7.24 14.37 7.25
N TYR A 124 -6.06 13.75 7.35
CA TYR A 124 -5.86 12.37 7.79
C TYR A 124 -4.98 12.30 9.03
N VAL A 125 -5.29 11.36 9.91
CA VAL A 125 -4.38 10.97 11.00
C VAL A 125 -3.30 10.02 10.47
N PRO A 126 -2.12 9.92 11.11
CA PRO A 126 -1.02 9.09 10.63
C PRO A 126 -1.38 7.63 10.38
N GLU A 127 -2.21 7.03 11.25
CA GLU A 127 -2.67 5.65 11.11
C GLU A 127 -3.50 5.47 9.82
N GLU A 128 -4.38 6.44 9.49
CA GLU A 128 -5.16 6.42 8.25
C GLU A 128 -4.29 6.61 7.02
N MET A 129 -3.20 7.39 7.12
CA MET A 129 -2.28 7.59 5.99
C MET A 129 -1.63 6.29 5.55
N LEU A 130 -1.36 5.38 6.49
CA LEU A 130 -0.81 4.06 6.18
C LEU A 130 -1.87 3.11 5.62
N GLN A 131 -3.09 3.12 6.19
CA GLN A 131 -4.16 2.21 5.81
C GLN A 131 -4.88 2.61 4.51
N LYS A 132 -5.09 3.92 4.28
CA LYS A 132 -5.84 4.48 3.16
C LYS A 132 -4.93 5.11 2.10
N ARG A 133 -3.70 4.61 1.97
CA ARG A 133 -2.68 5.19 1.10
C ARG A 133 -3.16 5.38 -0.34
N GLU A 134 -3.87 4.41 -0.91
CA GLU A 134 -4.38 4.49 -2.27
C GLU A 134 -5.49 5.53 -2.44
N GLU A 135 -6.37 5.68 -1.45
CA GLU A 135 -7.39 6.73 -1.45
C GLU A 135 -6.75 8.12 -1.42
N ILE A 136 -5.75 8.30 -0.54
CA ILE A 136 -5.00 9.55 -0.41
C ILE A 136 -4.26 9.87 -1.70
N ARG A 137 -3.62 8.86 -2.33
CA ARG A 137 -2.94 9.00 -3.63
C ARG A 137 -3.91 9.50 -4.70
N ALA A 138 -5.05 8.83 -4.87
CA ALA A 138 -6.04 9.22 -5.86
C ALA A 138 -6.59 10.64 -5.62
N ARG A 139 -6.78 11.01 -4.37
CA ARG A 139 -7.22 12.35 -3.99
C ARG A 139 -6.17 13.41 -4.27
N MET A 140 -4.88 13.13 -3.98
CA MET A 140 -3.77 14.02 -4.31
C MET A 140 -3.62 14.20 -5.81
N GLU A 141 -3.70 13.12 -6.60
CA GLU A 141 -3.63 13.15 -8.06
C GLU A 141 -4.75 14.01 -8.66
N SER A 142 -6.00 13.78 -8.24
CA SER A 142 -7.14 14.57 -8.69
C SER A 142 -7.02 16.05 -8.30
N ALA A 143 -6.58 16.34 -7.07
CA ALA A 143 -6.39 17.71 -6.61
C ALA A 143 -5.25 18.41 -7.34
N LEU A 144 -4.14 17.73 -7.65
CA LEU A 144 -3.03 18.27 -8.43
C LEU A 144 -3.48 18.60 -9.85
N THR A 145 -4.16 17.65 -10.51
CA THR A 145 -4.69 17.86 -11.87
C THR A 145 -5.61 19.07 -11.91
N ALA A 146 -6.57 19.17 -11.01
CA ALA A 146 -7.48 20.32 -10.94
C ALA A 146 -6.75 21.66 -10.71
N LYS A 147 -5.69 21.68 -9.91
CA LYS A 147 -4.88 22.88 -9.66
C LYS A 147 -4.03 23.29 -10.86
N LEU A 148 -3.48 22.33 -11.61
CA LEU A 148 -2.74 22.59 -12.83
C LEU A 148 -3.67 23.08 -13.95
N ASP A 149 -4.86 22.50 -14.07
CA ASP A 149 -5.89 22.94 -15.03
C ASP A 149 -6.38 24.35 -14.72
N SER A 150 -6.66 24.66 -13.46
CA SER A 150 -7.09 26.01 -13.04
C SER A 150 -6.02 27.08 -13.29
N ALA A 151 -4.74 26.70 -13.26
CA ALA A 151 -3.62 27.56 -13.58
C ALA A 151 -3.34 27.64 -15.10
N ASN A 152 -4.08 26.91 -15.95
CA ASN A 152 -3.80 26.76 -17.38
C ASN A 152 -2.34 26.36 -17.67
N ALA A 153 -1.76 25.50 -16.83
CA ALA A 153 -0.35 25.13 -16.92
C ALA A 153 -0.05 24.26 -18.15
N ASN A 154 -1.06 23.62 -18.74
CA ASN A 154 -0.91 22.69 -19.87
C ASN A 154 0.08 21.55 -19.59
N ILE A 155 0.18 21.17 -18.31
CA ILE A 155 0.96 20.03 -17.83
C ILE A 155 -0.04 18.93 -17.50
N ILE A 156 0.16 17.75 -18.06
CA ILE A 156 -0.69 16.57 -17.86
C ILE A 156 0.01 15.66 -16.85
N VAL A 157 -0.71 15.26 -15.82
CA VAL A 157 -0.23 14.30 -14.82
C VAL A 157 -0.56 12.90 -15.32
N ASP A 158 0.48 12.11 -15.60
CA ASP A 158 0.35 10.72 -16.07
C ASP A 158 0.21 9.75 -14.89
N GLY A 159 0.75 10.13 -13.74
CA GLY A 159 0.66 9.33 -12.53
C GLY A 159 1.19 10.07 -11.31
N PHE A 160 0.62 9.73 -10.16
CA PHE A 160 1.02 10.25 -8.86
C PHE A 160 1.29 9.07 -7.92
N THR A 161 2.48 9.00 -7.35
CA THR A 161 2.86 7.93 -6.43
C THR A 161 3.36 8.53 -5.12
N ILE A 162 2.82 8.06 -4.01
CA ILE A 162 3.37 8.36 -2.70
C ILE A 162 4.46 7.33 -2.43
N THR A 163 5.71 7.74 -2.34
CA THR A 163 6.85 6.84 -2.10
C THR A 163 6.92 6.45 -0.64
N SER A 164 6.81 7.42 0.27
CA SER A 164 6.86 7.16 1.71
C SER A 164 6.11 8.21 2.52
N PHE A 165 5.55 7.76 3.64
CA PHE A 165 5.23 8.59 4.79
C PHE A 165 6.21 8.21 5.90
N SER A 166 6.92 9.18 6.47
CA SER A 166 7.80 8.97 7.61
C SER A 166 7.35 9.91 8.74
N PHE A 167 7.25 9.35 9.93
CA PHE A 167 6.78 10.06 11.12
C PHE A 167 7.95 10.36 12.07
N SER A 168 7.67 10.95 13.21
CA SER A 168 8.68 11.16 14.24
C SER A 168 9.01 9.82 14.93
N GLN A 169 10.26 9.66 15.36
CA GLN A 169 10.69 8.45 16.09
C GLN A 169 9.85 8.19 17.35
N ALA A 170 9.42 9.25 18.03
CA ALA A 170 8.54 9.14 19.19
C ALA A 170 7.16 8.56 18.82
N PHE A 171 6.62 8.96 17.66
CA PHE A 171 5.36 8.41 17.15
C PHE A 171 5.50 6.94 16.74
N ASP A 172 6.55 6.60 16.01
CA ASP A 172 6.81 5.21 15.58
C ASP A 172 6.93 4.28 16.80
N SER A 173 7.65 4.70 17.85
CA SER A 173 7.77 3.95 19.11
C SER A 173 6.42 3.81 19.84
N ALA A 174 5.58 4.85 19.83
CA ALA A 174 4.26 4.81 20.45
C ALA A 174 3.30 3.86 19.72
N ILE A 175 3.34 3.84 18.39
CA ILE A 175 2.54 2.92 17.56
C ILE A 175 3.01 1.48 17.77
N GLU A 176 4.31 1.24 17.80
CA GLU A 176 4.86 -0.09 18.09
C GLU A 176 4.41 -0.60 19.46
N ALA A 177 4.52 0.23 20.51
CA ALA A 177 4.06 -0.11 21.85
C ALA A 177 2.54 -0.41 21.89
N LYS A 178 1.73 0.39 21.17
CA LYS A 178 0.28 0.15 21.02
C LYS A 178 0.00 -1.19 20.36
N GLN A 179 0.68 -1.50 19.25
CA GLN A 179 0.51 -2.77 18.55
C GLN A 179 0.89 -3.97 19.43
N VAL A 180 1.97 -3.88 20.19
CA VAL A 180 2.38 -4.92 21.14
C VAL A 180 1.29 -5.12 22.20
N ALA A 181 0.78 -4.05 22.81
CA ALA A 181 -0.28 -4.13 23.80
C ALA A 181 -1.59 -4.72 23.23
N GLU A 182 -1.96 -4.38 22.02
CA GLU A 182 -3.13 -4.94 21.32
C GLU A 182 -2.94 -6.45 21.06
N GLN A 183 -1.75 -6.86 20.61
CA GLN A 183 -1.43 -8.28 20.39
C GLN A 183 -1.44 -9.07 21.70
N GLU A 184 -0.92 -8.52 22.80
CA GLU A 184 -0.98 -9.14 24.09
C GLU A 184 -2.43 -9.28 24.58
N SER A 185 -3.26 -8.26 24.44
CA SER A 185 -4.69 -8.32 24.77
C SER A 185 -5.44 -9.39 23.96
N LEU A 186 -5.16 -9.50 22.66
CA LEU A 186 -5.73 -10.55 21.80
C LEU A 186 -5.28 -11.95 22.24
N LYS A 187 -4.00 -12.09 22.60
CA LYS A 187 -3.45 -13.35 23.12
C LYS A 187 -4.15 -13.77 24.42
N GLU A 188 -4.32 -12.85 25.35
CA GLU A 188 -5.04 -13.10 26.61
C GLU A 188 -6.50 -13.53 26.35
N LYS A 189 -7.22 -12.83 25.48
CA LYS A 189 -8.58 -13.23 25.07
C LYS A 189 -8.64 -14.64 24.46
N ASN A 190 -7.65 -14.99 23.65
CA ASN A 190 -7.58 -16.30 23.05
C ASN A 190 -7.27 -17.39 24.09
N ILE A 191 -6.42 -17.09 25.07
CA ILE A 191 -6.13 -17.99 26.21
C ILE A 191 -7.39 -18.20 27.04
N LEU A 192 -8.12 -17.15 27.37
CA LEU A 192 -9.39 -17.26 28.11
C LEU A 192 -10.41 -18.12 27.35
N LYS A 193 -10.60 -17.91 26.06
CA LYS A 193 -11.46 -18.77 25.24
C LYS A 193 -11.01 -20.23 25.25
N LYS A 194 -9.71 -20.46 25.13
CA LYS A 194 -9.16 -21.83 25.18
C LYS A 194 -9.46 -22.52 26.51
N ILE A 195 -9.28 -21.81 27.64
CA ILE A 195 -9.58 -22.32 28.99
C ILE A 195 -11.09 -22.60 29.12
N GLU A 196 -11.92 -21.72 28.63
CA GLU A 196 -13.38 -21.91 28.63
C GLU A 196 -13.78 -23.16 27.85
N TYR A 197 -13.28 -23.37 26.63
CA TYR A 197 -13.51 -24.59 25.86
C TYR A 197 -12.99 -25.83 26.57
N GLN A 198 -11.80 -25.77 27.19
CA GLN A 198 -11.28 -26.89 27.96
C GLN A 198 -12.16 -27.23 29.17
N ASN A 199 -12.69 -26.23 29.85
CA ASN A 199 -13.61 -26.45 30.98
C ASN A 199 -14.93 -27.04 30.51
N GLN A 200 -15.50 -26.55 29.39
CA GLN A 200 -16.71 -27.13 28.78
C GLN A 200 -16.48 -28.57 28.40
N GLN A 201 -15.34 -28.91 27.81
CA GLN A 201 -14.98 -30.31 27.49
C GLN A 201 -14.87 -31.20 28.73
N LYS A 202 -14.24 -30.68 29.81
CA LYS A 202 -14.16 -31.41 31.09
C LYS A 202 -15.54 -31.68 31.68
N VAL A 203 -16.41 -30.65 31.69
CA VAL A 203 -17.80 -30.80 32.17
C VAL A 203 -18.59 -31.79 31.29
N ALA A 204 -18.47 -31.68 29.97
CA ALA A 204 -19.13 -32.62 29.04
C ALA A 204 -18.65 -34.07 29.24
N LYS A 205 -17.32 -34.25 29.41
CA LYS A 205 -16.74 -35.55 29.71
C LYS A 205 -17.24 -36.11 31.05
N ALA A 206 -17.21 -35.30 32.11
CA ALA A 206 -17.73 -35.73 33.42
C ALA A 206 -19.22 -36.11 33.39
N ARG A 207 -20.03 -35.39 32.61
CA ARG A 207 -21.46 -35.72 32.40
C ARG A 207 -21.59 -37.06 31.62
N ALA A 208 -20.79 -37.22 30.56
CA ALA A 208 -20.79 -38.51 29.81
C ALA A 208 -20.40 -39.69 30.68
N ASP A 209 -19.32 -39.55 31.44
CA ASP A 209 -18.84 -40.57 32.39
C ASP A 209 -19.91 -40.89 33.48
N SER A 210 -20.57 -39.83 34.01
CA SER A 210 -21.68 -40.03 34.98
C SER A 210 -22.87 -40.75 34.36
N THR A 211 -23.24 -40.38 33.13
CA THR A 211 -24.33 -41.02 32.39
C THR A 211 -24.01 -42.51 32.07
N GLU A 212 -22.78 -42.79 31.63
CA GLU A 212 -22.30 -44.13 31.40
C GLU A 212 -22.36 -44.97 32.68
N MET A 213 -21.91 -44.41 33.80
CA MET A 213 -21.98 -45.09 35.11
C MET A 213 -23.42 -45.33 35.56
N ALA A 214 -24.32 -44.38 35.34
CA ALA A 214 -25.73 -44.57 35.62
C ALA A 214 -26.39 -45.66 34.79
N ILE A 215 -26.05 -45.75 33.50
CA ILE A 215 -26.50 -46.80 32.60
C ILE A 215 -25.97 -48.18 33.07
N LYS A 216 -24.68 -48.25 33.39
CA LYS A 216 -24.06 -49.50 33.91
C LYS A 216 -24.74 -49.95 35.21
N MET A 217 -25.01 -49.02 36.14
CA MET A 217 -25.70 -49.31 37.38
C MET A 217 -27.15 -49.77 37.14
N ALA A 218 -27.86 -49.16 36.20
CA ALA A 218 -29.22 -49.57 35.82
C ALA A 218 -29.20 -51.00 35.21
N THR A 219 -28.23 -51.29 34.35
CA THR A 219 -28.07 -52.63 33.76
C THR A 219 -27.74 -53.71 34.82
N LEU A 220 -26.90 -53.37 35.80
CA LEU A 220 -26.56 -54.28 36.91
C LEU A 220 -27.76 -54.57 37.85
N LYS A 221 -28.68 -53.58 37.98
CA LYS A 221 -29.92 -53.76 38.77
C LYS A 221 -31.02 -54.53 38.02
N SER A 222 -30.92 -54.64 36.70
CA SER A 222 -31.87 -55.42 35.90
C SER A 222 -31.63 -56.90 36.04
N GLN A 223 -32.61 -57.71 35.63
CA GLN A 223 -32.53 -59.19 35.68
C GLN A 223 -31.34 -59.78 34.86
N SER A 224 -30.86 -59.00 33.85
CA SER A 224 -29.69 -59.40 33.03
C SER A 224 -28.35 -58.94 33.62
N GLY A 225 -28.30 -58.38 34.82
CA GLY A 225 -27.08 -57.88 35.46
C GLY A 225 -26.08 -59.02 35.83
N LYS A 226 -26.61 -60.18 36.16
CA LYS A 226 -25.76 -61.35 36.44
C LYS A 226 -25.03 -61.80 35.19
N GLU A 227 -25.70 -61.85 34.06
CA GLU A 227 -25.13 -62.24 32.76
C GLU A 227 -24.10 -61.28 32.28
N TYR A 228 -24.36 -59.99 32.47
CA TYR A 228 -23.41 -58.88 32.12
C TYR A 228 -22.14 -58.97 32.99
N LEU A 229 -22.27 -59.20 34.29
CA LEU A 229 -21.10 -59.41 35.17
C LEU A 229 -20.29 -60.64 34.79
N MET A 230 -20.96 -61.70 34.38
CA MET A 230 -20.29 -62.91 33.94
C MET A 230 -19.55 -62.75 32.62
N LEU A 231 -20.13 -61.96 31.66
CA LEU A 231 -19.46 -61.60 30.43
C LEU A 231 -18.23 -60.73 30.69
N LYS A 232 -18.34 -59.71 31.54
CA LYS A 232 -17.21 -58.84 31.92
C LYS A 232 -16.12 -59.58 32.70
N TRP A 233 -16.48 -60.56 33.47
CA TRP A 233 -15.52 -61.46 34.15
C TRP A 233 -14.76 -62.34 33.15
N ILE A 234 -15.45 -62.93 32.18
CA ILE A 234 -14.86 -63.69 31.09
C ILE A 234 -13.92 -62.81 30.24
N GLU A 235 -14.33 -61.61 29.91
CA GLU A 235 -13.53 -60.66 29.10
C GLU A 235 -12.21 -60.26 29.79
N LYS A 236 -12.22 -60.15 31.10
CA LYS A 236 -11.02 -59.80 31.91
C LYS A 236 -10.23 -61.00 32.39
N TRP A 237 -10.69 -62.19 32.14
CA TRP A 237 -10.00 -63.39 32.61
C TRP A 237 -8.75 -63.66 31.76
N ASN A 238 -7.60 -63.69 32.45
CA ASN A 238 -6.30 -63.95 31.83
C ASN A 238 -5.93 -65.42 31.75
N GLY A 239 -6.91 -66.34 31.97
CA GLY A 239 -6.71 -67.81 31.91
C GLY A 239 -6.02 -68.39 33.14
N GLN A 240 -5.74 -67.64 34.18
CA GLN A 240 -5.15 -68.14 35.40
C GLN A 240 -6.17 -68.12 36.55
N LEU A 241 -6.24 -69.25 37.29
CA LEU A 241 -7.06 -69.29 38.50
C LEU A 241 -6.46 -68.37 39.55
N PRO A 242 -7.28 -67.57 40.28
CA PRO A 242 -6.77 -66.70 41.35
C PRO A 242 -6.16 -67.59 42.44
N ASN A 243 -4.94 -67.27 42.85
CA ASN A 243 -4.31 -67.92 44.03
C ASN A 243 -5.19 -67.63 45.25
N MET A 244 -5.72 -68.69 45.83
CA MET A 244 -6.51 -68.60 47.03
C MET A 244 -5.61 -68.19 48.19
N ILE A 245 -5.74 -66.96 48.63
CA ILE A 245 -5.22 -66.51 49.91
C ILE A 245 -6.23 -67.00 50.96
N THR A 246 -5.85 -68.04 51.68
CA THR A 246 -6.56 -68.53 52.85
C THR A 246 -6.48 -67.50 53.97
N GLY A 247 -7.49 -66.67 54.08
CA GLY A 247 -7.67 -65.69 55.15
C GLY A 247 -9.17 -65.52 55.37
N ASP A 248 -9.58 -65.84 56.54
CA ASP A 248 -10.93 -65.90 57.11
C ASP A 248 -11.78 -64.67 56.72
N SER A 249 -12.55 -64.77 55.64
CA SER A 249 -13.67 -63.90 55.29
C SER A 249 -14.52 -64.50 54.15
N LYS A 250 -15.74 -64.77 54.47
CA LYS A 250 -16.82 -65.20 53.58
C LYS A 250 -16.98 -64.28 52.36
N ILE A 251 -16.32 -64.54 51.28
CA ILE A 251 -16.77 -64.17 49.96
C ILE A 251 -16.35 -65.28 49.00
N ILE A 252 -17.16 -66.30 48.92
CA ILE A 252 -17.12 -67.26 47.86
C ILE A 252 -18.14 -66.77 46.82
N PRO A 253 -17.77 -66.45 45.61
CA PRO A 253 -18.75 -66.47 44.54
C PRO A 253 -18.98 -67.92 44.22
N MET A 254 -19.99 -68.50 44.79
CA MET A 254 -20.50 -69.82 44.38
C MET A 254 -20.96 -69.71 42.92
N VAL A 255 -20.14 -70.28 42.04
CA VAL A 255 -20.65 -70.77 40.78
C VAL A 255 -21.18 -72.16 41.09
N ASN A 256 -22.42 -72.18 41.51
CA ASN A 256 -23.17 -73.44 41.55
C ASN A 256 -24.19 -73.46 40.41
N GLY A 257 -23.96 -74.43 39.54
CA GLY A 257 -25.00 -75.16 38.82
C GLY A 257 -25.49 -74.54 37.53
N ILE A 258 -25.05 -75.15 36.56
CA ILE A 258 -25.85 -75.55 35.43
C ILE A 258 -27.34 -75.68 35.76
#